data_9f9740dc528b2fb59289808c0c590109
#
_entry.id   9f9740dc528b2fb59289808c0c590109
#
_cell.length_a   1.000
_cell.length_b   1.000
_cell.length_c   1.000
_cell.angle_alpha   90.00
_cell.angle_beta   90.00
_cell.angle_gamma   90.00
#
_symmetry.space_group_name_H-M   'P 1'
#
loop_
_entity.id
_entity.type
_entity.pdbx_description
1 polymer ?
#
loop_
_entity_poly.entity_id
_entity_poly.type
_entity_poly.pdbx_seq_one_letter_code
_entity_poly.pdbx_strand_id
1 'polypeptide(L)'
;MSPSVIARSATEAGTPTQIRMLIGGEWRVASDTYEVRDPYRGSIFEIAPRSTLPELDDALAAAVAAKAKAAATPAYERAALLRRAGVLLVERTDSIAEVMARETGKAIKDAKAEIVRSQDTLSLSAEEAVRIEGEHVPLDASAMGVGKICFMLRFPVGVVAGITPFNAPFNLACHKVAPAIAAGNTLVLKAPPQSPGVVHELAKIFVDVGTPAGVLNVIYGDRVGPELVRDPRVDFITFTGSSRVGAEIKANSGLRRVALELGGNGATIVHEDAKIAEAAAVCARNSMRLAGQSCISVQTVYVHRSVYDKFIELVVAEVKKFKLGDPLDPSTDIGTLIDERAAQRVEGWIAEAKASGARVLAGGKRHGAAVEPTVIADAKPAMKVVCEEVFGPVVSLLPYDDVDEVFRTVSAGRFGLQTGIFTASMGLAIRAVRSLRTGGVILNGSSTWRTDQLAYGGVKDSGIGREGPRYSIRDMTEERVVLFNY
;
A
#
# COMPACT_ATOMS: atom_id res chain seq x y z
N MET A 1 -32.40 -6.07 18.09
CA MET A 1 -31.93 -4.86 18.81
C MET A 1 -31.51 -3.87 17.77
N SER A 2 -32.14 -2.70 17.70
CA SER A 2 -31.80 -1.62 16.76
C SER A 2 -30.34 -1.18 16.96
N PRO A 3 -29.56 -0.94 15.90
CA PRO A 3 -28.23 -0.37 16.04
C PRO A 3 -28.39 1.04 16.62
N SER A 4 -27.71 1.28 17.73
CA SER A 4 -27.58 2.61 18.33
C SER A 4 -27.04 3.57 17.27
N VAL A 5 -27.82 4.60 16.98
CA VAL A 5 -27.44 5.78 16.19
C VAL A 5 -26.06 6.24 16.63
N ILE A 6 -25.12 6.33 15.68
CA ILE A 6 -23.79 6.90 15.89
C ILE A 6 -23.99 8.36 16.31
N ALA A 7 -24.06 8.61 17.62
CA ALA A 7 -24.09 9.96 18.15
C ALA A 7 -22.72 10.59 17.94
N ARG A 8 -22.63 11.60 17.08
CA ARG A 8 -21.44 12.45 16.95
C ARG A 8 -21.23 13.16 18.28
N SER A 9 -20.37 12.64 19.16
CA SER A 9 -19.95 13.38 20.34
C SER A 9 -18.91 14.43 19.88
N ALA A 10 -19.29 15.69 19.92
CA ALA A 10 -18.36 16.80 19.79
C ALA A 10 -17.52 16.85 21.07
N THR A 11 -16.45 16.06 21.15
CA THR A 11 -15.41 16.22 22.16
C THR A 11 -14.42 17.28 21.72
N GLU A 12 -14.07 18.15 22.63
CA GLU A 12 -13.22 19.34 22.59
C GLU A 12 -12.25 19.41 21.42
N ALA A 13 -12.46 20.39 20.54
CA ALA A 13 -11.53 20.75 19.50
C ALA A 13 -10.30 21.41 20.14
N GLY A 14 -9.29 20.64 20.48
CA GLY A 14 -7.97 21.17 20.80
C GLY A 14 -7.44 22.00 19.62
N THR A 15 -6.42 22.82 19.87
CA THR A 15 -5.75 23.56 18.79
C THR A 15 -5.22 22.57 17.74
N PRO A 16 -5.55 22.71 16.44
CA PRO A 16 -5.07 21.81 15.40
C PRO A 16 -3.54 21.75 15.36
N THR A 17 -3.01 20.54 15.19
CA THR A 17 -1.56 20.34 15.06
C THR A 17 -1.05 20.94 13.76
N GLN A 18 0.05 21.70 13.81
CA GLN A 18 0.69 22.29 12.63
C GLN A 18 1.71 21.30 12.04
N ILE A 19 1.44 20.80 10.87
CA ILE A 19 2.37 19.97 10.10
C ILE A 19 3.39 20.85 9.39
N ARG A 20 4.64 20.39 9.31
CA ARG A 20 5.74 21.10 8.67
C ARG A 20 6.41 20.25 7.61
N MET A 21 6.89 20.87 6.54
CA MET A 21 7.75 20.23 5.55
C MET A 21 9.13 19.96 6.15
N LEU A 22 9.78 18.89 5.70
CA LEU A 22 11.20 18.64 5.97
C LEU A 22 11.98 18.86 4.67
N ILE A 23 12.81 19.89 4.61
CA ILE A 23 13.60 20.23 3.42
C ILE A 23 15.04 20.53 3.84
N GLY A 24 16.00 19.77 3.30
CA GLY A 24 17.42 19.96 3.61
C GLY A 24 17.78 19.75 5.09
N GLY A 25 16.99 18.96 5.82
CA GLY A 25 17.14 18.72 7.26
C GLY A 25 16.46 19.76 8.16
N GLU A 26 15.78 20.76 7.59
CA GLU A 26 15.10 21.83 8.31
C GLU A 26 13.57 21.68 8.24
N TRP A 27 12.90 21.97 9.36
CA TRP A 27 11.44 22.04 9.42
C TRP A 27 10.95 23.38 8.93
N ARG A 28 10.13 23.37 7.86
CA ARG A 28 9.60 24.59 7.23
C ARG A 28 8.08 24.66 7.31
N VAL A 29 7.55 25.85 7.56
CA VAL A 29 6.13 26.17 7.44
C VAL A 29 5.84 26.65 6.02
N ALA A 30 4.61 26.41 5.53
CA ALA A 30 4.15 26.95 4.24
C ALA A 30 3.23 28.15 4.45
N SER A 31 3.18 29.04 3.45
CA SER A 31 2.20 30.13 3.39
C SER A 31 0.80 29.63 2.93
N ASP A 32 0.75 28.58 2.10
CA ASP A 32 -0.49 27.92 1.69
C ASP A 32 -0.67 26.63 2.50
N THR A 33 -1.84 26.46 3.11
CA THR A 33 -2.17 25.31 3.98
C THR A 33 -3.54 24.76 3.66
N TYR A 34 -3.83 23.57 4.18
CA TYR A 34 -5.16 22.97 4.13
C TYR A 34 -5.50 22.25 5.42
N GLU A 35 -6.79 22.17 5.69
CA GLU A 35 -7.33 21.48 6.85
C GLU A 35 -7.38 19.96 6.63
N VAL A 36 -6.95 19.21 7.63
CA VAL A 36 -7.14 17.76 7.72
C VAL A 36 -8.22 17.48 8.75
N ARG A 37 -9.25 16.75 8.36
CA ARG A 37 -10.41 16.50 9.20
C ARG A 37 -10.47 15.03 9.59
N ASP A 38 -10.79 14.78 10.85
CA ASP A 38 -11.14 13.46 11.35
C ASP A 38 -12.42 12.98 10.62
N PRO A 39 -12.37 11.90 9.82
CA PRO A 39 -13.52 11.48 9.02
C PRO A 39 -14.68 10.94 9.84
N TYR A 40 -14.46 10.52 11.09
CA TYR A 40 -15.50 10.07 11.99
C TYR A 40 -16.18 11.25 12.71
N ARG A 41 -15.38 12.22 13.22
CA ARG A 41 -15.86 13.36 14.01
C ARG A 41 -16.21 14.58 13.16
N GLY A 42 -15.60 14.72 11.98
CA GLY A 42 -15.74 15.88 11.11
C GLY A 42 -14.97 17.12 11.60
N SER A 43 -14.32 17.06 12.77
CA SER A 43 -13.55 18.17 13.32
C SER A 43 -12.20 18.34 12.61
N ILE A 44 -11.71 19.57 12.55
CA ILE A 44 -10.34 19.85 12.07
C ILE A 44 -9.37 19.30 13.12
N PHE A 45 -8.44 18.46 12.66
CA PHE A 45 -7.46 17.81 13.51
C PHE A 45 -6.06 18.37 13.30
N GLU A 46 -5.72 18.69 12.05
CA GLU A 46 -4.41 19.22 11.67
C GLU A 46 -4.55 20.31 10.61
N ILE A 47 -3.51 21.14 10.54
CA ILE A 47 -3.29 22.08 9.43
C ILE A 47 -2.01 21.66 8.74
N ALA A 48 -2.12 21.26 7.48
CA ALA A 48 -1.00 20.75 6.70
C ALA A 48 -0.55 21.74 5.62
N PRO A 49 0.75 21.77 5.29
CA PRO A 49 1.28 22.64 4.25
C PRO A 49 0.84 22.15 2.87
N ARG A 50 0.57 23.08 1.96
CA ARG A 50 0.38 22.82 0.55
C ARG A 50 1.62 23.31 -0.19
N SER A 51 2.56 22.39 -0.42
CA SER A 51 3.83 22.72 -1.07
C SER A 51 3.64 23.37 -2.43
N THR A 52 4.46 24.37 -2.70
CA THR A 52 4.53 25.14 -3.94
C THR A 52 5.69 24.65 -4.83
N LEU A 53 5.80 25.17 -6.05
CA LEU A 53 6.91 24.84 -6.95
C LEU A 53 8.28 25.28 -6.39
N PRO A 54 8.44 26.47 -5.76
CA PRO A 54 9.69 26.83 -5.09
C PRO A 54 10.11 25.83 -3.99
N GLU A 55 9.17 25.38 -3.16
CA GLU A 55 9.46 24.41 -2.09
C GLU A 55 9.80 23.02 -2.65
N LEU A 56 9.18 22.63 -3.76
CA LEU A 56 9.60 21.43 -4.51
C LEU A 56 11.02 21.59 -5.07
N ASP A 57 11.33 22.74 -5.64
CA ASP A 57 12.68 23.05 -6.16
C ASP A 57 13.75 22.97 -5.07
N ASP A 58 13.48 23.57 -3.91
CA ASP A 58 14.36 23.51 -2.74
C ASP A 58 14.56 22.07 -2.25
N ALA A 59 13.50 21.26 -2.19
CA ALA A 59 13.58 19.87 -1.76
C ALA A 59 14.43 19.01 -2.73
N LEU A 60 14.26 19.22 -4.03
CA LEU A 60 15.06 18.55 -5.05
C LEU A 60 16.51 19.04 -5.05
N ALA A 61 16.75 20.34 -4.88
CA ALA A 61 18.10 20.88 -4.76
C ALA A 61 18.84 20.30 -3.54
N ALA A 62 18.16 20.20 -2.39
CA ALA A 62 18.69 19.59 -1.18
C ALA A 62 19.01 18.09 -1.38
N ALA A 63 18.12 17.34 -2.06
CA ALA A 63 18.35 15.95 -2.38
C ALA A 63 19.56 15.75 -3.31
N VAL A 64 19.70 16.59 -4.34
CA VAL A 64 20.85 16.57 -5.27
C VAL A 64 22.14 16.90 -4.54
N ALA A 65 22.16 17.92 -3.68
CA ALA A 65 23.33 18.29 -2.89
C ALA A 65 23.81 17.18 -1.95
N ALA A 66 22.89 16.41 -1.39
CA ALA A 66 23.19 15.31 -0.47
C ALA A 66 23.58 13.99 -1.18
N LYS A 67 23.31 13.85 -2.49
CA LYS A 67 23.45 12.61 -3.28
C LYS A 67 24.83 11.94 -3.12
N ALA A 68 25.90 12.68 -3.29
CA ALA A 68 27.27 12.13 -3.20
C ALA A 68 27.60 11.63 -1.80
N LYS A 69 27.19 12.36 -0.75
CA LYS A 69 27.40 11.97 0.65
C LYS A 69 26.56 10.74 1.00
N ALA A 70 25.30 10.67 0.57
CA ALA A 70 24.44 9.51 0.78
C ALA A 70 25.03 8.25 0.14
N ALA A 71 25.50 8.33 -1.11
CA ALA A 71 26.15 7.23 -1.82
C ALA A 71 27.46 6.77 -1.17
N ALA A 72 28.22 7.70 -0.58
CA ALA A 72 29.49 7.40 0.12
C ALA A 72 29.28 6.88 1.56
N THR A 73 28.08 6.97 2.12
CA THR A 73 27.79 6.47 3.49
C THR A 73 27.92 4.95 3.52
N PRO A 74 28.79 4.38 4.38
CA PRO A 74 28.99 2.95 4.46
C PRO A 74 27.72 2.15 4.75
N ALA A 75 27.59 0.96 4.21
CA ALA A 75 26.39 0.10 4.37
C ALA A 75 26.04 -0.16 5.84
N TYR A 76 27.02 -0.37 6.72
CA TYR A 76 26.78 -0.61 8.14
C TYR A 76 26.18 0.61 8.85
N GLU A 77 26.56 1.83 8.44
CA GLU A 77 25.99 3.07 9.00
C GLU A 77 24.54 3.27 8.57
N ARG A 78 24.24 3.02 7.28
CA ARG A 78 22.86 3.04 6.75
C ARG A 78 21.98 2.02 7.48
N ALA A 79 22.49 0.80 7.69
CA ALA A 79 21.80 -0.24 8.44
C ALA A 79 21.59 0.15 9.91
N ALA A 80 22.60 0.75 10.58
CA ALA A 80 22.51 1.20 11.96
C ALA A 80 21.47 2.33 12.13
N LEU A 81 21.38 3.26 11.17
CA LEU A 81 20.36 4.32 11.14
C LEU A 81 18.96 3.73 11.08
N LEU A 82 18.71 2.78 10.18
CA LEU A 82 17.40 2.13 10.02
C LEU A 82 17.01 1.32 11.27
N ARG A 83 17.96 0.64 11.93
CA ARG A 83 17.70 -0.06 13.20
C ARG A 83 17.31 0.90 14.32
N ARG A 84 18.00 2.06 14.45
CA ARG A 84 17.60 3.09 15.43
C ARG A 84 16.20 3.63 15.14
N ALA A 85 15.87 3.85 13.85
CA ALA A 85 14.52 4.28 13.47
C ALA A 85 13.47 3.23 13.89
N GLY A 86 13.75 1.95 13.73
CA GLY A 86 12.87 0.85 14.18
C GLY A 86 12.66 0.83 15.70
N VAL A 87 13.70 1.08 16.49
CA VAL A 87 13.59 1.17 17.96
C VAL A 87 12.69 2.36 18.36
N LEU A 88 12.96 3.54 17.81
CA LEU A 88 12.19 4.76 18.12
C LEU A 88 10.73 4.66 17.65
N LEU A 89 10.47 3.93 16.55
CA LEU A 89 9.13 3.65 16.08
C LEU A 89 8.31 2.86 17.11
N VAL A 90 8.92 1.82 17.73
CA VAL A 90 8.25 1.01 18.76
C VAL A 90 7.87 1.87 19.97
N GLU A 91 8.74 2.76 20.40
CA GLU A 91 8.48 3.68 21.52
C GLU A 91 7.32 4.63 21.24
N ARG A 92 7.08 4.98 19.96
CA ARG A 92 6.04 5.93 19.53
C ARG A 92 4.78 5.25 18.96
N THR A 93 4.65 3.94 19.08
CA THR A 93 3.56 3.18 18.46
C THR A 93 2.19 3.76 18.79
N ASP A 94 1.89 4.03 20.04
CA ASP A 94 0.55 4.45 20.47
C ASP A 94 0.21 5.86 19.95
N SER A 95 1.14 6.81 20.05
CA SER A 95 0.91 8.17 19.56
C SER A 95 0.73 8.24 18.04
N ILE A 96 1.54 7.48 17.28
CA ILE A 96 1.43 7.45 15.81
C ILE A 96 0.14 6.75 15.39
N ALA A 97 -0.24 5.66 16.08
CA ALA A 97 -1.48 4.95 15.78
C ALA A 97 -2.72 5.82 16.04
N GLU A 98 -2.72 6.67 17.07
CA GLU A 98 -3.79 7.62 17.32
C GLU A 98 -3.90 8.66 16.20
N VAL A 99 -2.79 9.27 15.78
CA VAL A 99 -2.76 10.19 14.63
C VAL A 99 -3.33 9.50 13.39
N MET A 100 -2.87 8.28 13.09
CA MET A 100 -3.34 7.51 11.95
C MET A 100 -4.84 7.21 12.00
N ALA A 101 -5.37 6.82 13.16
CA ALA A 101 -6.79 6.54 13.33
C ALA A 101 -7.65 7.78 13.10
N ARG A 102 -7.19 8.94 13.57
CA ARG A 102 -7.87 10.23 13.40
C ARG A 102 -7.81 10.77 11.97
N GLU A 103 -6.70 10.61 11.28
CA GLU A 103 -6.57 11.06 9.88
C GLU A 103 -7.32 10.18 8.88
N THR A 104 -7.30 8.86 9.11
CA THR A 104 -7.76 7.90 8.09
C THR A 104 -9.08 7.21 8.42
N GLY A 105 -9.58 7.37 9.65
CA GLY A 105 -10.76 6.63 10.12
C GLY A 105 -10.52 5.14 10.36
N LYS A 106 -9.27 4.68 10.31
CA LYS A 106 -8.87 3.30 10.58
C LYS A 106 -9.05 2.96 12.05
N ALA A 107 -9.59 1.77 12.35
CA ALA A 107 -9.69 1.30 13.73
C ALA A 107 -8.30 1.28 14.40
N ILE A 108 -8.20 1.75 15.65
CA ILE A 108 -6.93 1.92 16.39
C ILE A 108 -6.12 0.62 16.46
N LYS A 109 -6.78 -0.54 16.55
CA LYS A 109 -6.09 -1.84 16.55
C LYS A 109 -5.41 -2.15 15.22
N ASP A 110 -6.01 -1.74 14.09
CA ASP A 110 -5.40 -1.90 12.77
C ASP A 110 -4.28 -0.87 12.55
N ALA A 111 -4.42 0.34 13.11
CA ALA A 111 -3.35 1.34 13.10
C ALA A 111 -2.12 0.84 13.86
N LYS A 112 -2.28 0.30 15.07
CA LYS A 112 -1.18 -0.31 15.84
C LYS A 112 -0.53 -1.48 15.09
N ALA A 113 -1.34 -2.35 14.46
CA ALA A 113 -0.82 -3.47 13.68
C ALA A 113 0.00 -3.00 12.46
N GLU A 114 -0.35 -1.87 11.84
CA GLU A 114 0.43 -1.26 10.77
C GLU A 114 1.80 -0.77 11.26
N ILE A 115 1.85 -0.12 12.43
CA ILE A 115 3.11 0.37 13.01
C ILE A 115 4.04 -0.81 13.34
N VAL A 116 3.52 -1.87 13.97
CA VAL A 116 4.30 -3.09 14.24
C VAL A 116 4.88 -3.67 12.94
N ARG A 117 4.09 -3.77 11.89
CA ARG A 117 4.56 -4.22 10.58
C ARG A 117 5.61 -3.29 9.97
N SER A 118 5.50 -1.99 10.21
CA SER A 118 6.46 -1.01 9.68
C SER A 118 7.85 -1.17 10.31
N GLN A 119 7.93 -1.68 11.54
CA GLN A 119 9.20 -2.07 12.17
C GLN A 119 9.87 -3.20 11.39
N ASP A 120 9.11 -4.19 10.90
CA ASP A 120 9.65 -5.26 10.06
C ASP A 120 10.23 -4.70 8.75
N THR A 121 9.53 -3.74 8.12
CA THR A 121 10.02 -3.07 6.91
C THR A 121 11.36 -2.37 7.14
N LEU A 122 11.51 -1.64 8.27
CA LEU A 122 12.76 -0.97 8.65
C LEU A 122 13.86 -1.98 8.93
N SER A 123 13.57 -3.03 9.70
CA SER A 123 14.51 -4.09 10.06
C SER A 123 15.04 -4.84 8.85
N LEU A 124 14.14 -5.28 7.97
CA LEU A 124 14.49 -5.97 6.73
C LEU A 124 15.31 -5.06 5.79
N SER A 125 14.97 -3.77 5.71
CA SER A 125 15.75 -2.82 4.91
C SER A 125 17.16 -2.63 5.48
N ALA A 126 17.32 -2.65 6.81
CA ALA A 126 18.63 -2.59 7.46
C ALA A 126 19.47 -3.85 7.19
N GLU A 127 18.81 -5.02 7.18
CA GLU A 127 19.49 -6.29 6.84
C GLU A 127 19.91 -6.35 5.38
N GLU A 128 19.06 -5.90 4.47
CA GLU A 128 19.36 -5.88 3.04
C GLU A 128 20.39 -4.79 2.66
N ALA A 129 20.51 -3.70 3.44
CA ALA A 129 21.51 -2.67 3.21
C ALA A 129 22.95 -3.23 3.20
N VAL A 130 23.22 -4.25 4.01
CA VAL A 130 24.52 -4.92 4.12
C VAL A 130 24.64 -6.15 3.22
N ARG A 131 23.62 -6.44 2.41
CA ARG A 131 23.56 -7.56 1.46
C ARG A 131 23.41 -7.10 0.00
N ILE A 132 23.82 -5.86 -0.30
CA ILE A 132 23.82 -5.36 -1.67
C ILE A 132 25.05 -5.98 -2.37
N GLU A 133 24.81 -7.10 -3.04
CA GLU A 133 25.83 -7.91 -3.67
C GLU A 133 25.98 -7.54 -5.15
N GLY A 134 27.20 -7.75 -5.67
CA GLY A 134 27.51 -7.77 -7.10
C GLY A 134 27.57 -9.20 -7.63
N GLU A 135 28.01 -9.34 -8.86
CA GLU A 135 28.13 -10.62 -9.55
C GLU A 135 29.52 -10.74 -10.20
N HIS A 136 30.15 -11.88 -10.07
CA HIS A 136 31.32 -12.23 -10.88
C HIS A 136 30.83 -12.81 -12.23
N VAL A 137 31.35 -12.25 -13.34
CA VAL A 137 31.01 -12.70 -14.69
C VAL A 137 32.22 -13.49 -15.27
N PRO A 138 32.09 -14.81 -15.52
CA PRO A 138 33.18 -15.65 -16.05
C PRO A 138 33.39 -15.36 -17.54
N LEU A 139 34.25 -14.40 -17.86
CA LEU A 139 34.50 -13.97 -19.26
C LEU A 139 35.28 -14.98 -20.08
N ASP A 140 36.07 -15.85 -19.44
CA ASP A 140 36.83 -16.93 -20.08
C ASP A 140 35.96 -18.05 -20.67
N ALA A 141 34.66 -17.97 -20.48
CA ALA A 141 33.66 -18.72 -21.26
C ALA A 141 33.73 -18.42 -22.78
N SER A 142 34.44 -17.36 -23.18
CA SER A 142 34.76 -17.04 -24.58
C SER A 142 36.26 -16.75 -24.75
N ALA A 143 36.81 -17.01 -25.95
CA ALA A 143 38.22 -16.75 -26.25
C ALA A 143 38.64 -15.28 -26.08
N MET A 144 37.73 -14.33 -26.30
CA MET A 144 37.99 -12.90 -26.11
C MET A 144 38.06 -12.50 -24.64
N GLY A 145 37.55 -13.31 -23.74
CA GLY A 145 37.53 -13.06 -22.29
C GLY A 145 38.72 -13.63 -21.55
N VAL A 146 39.59 -14.41 -22.21
CA VAL A 146 40.79 -14.97 -21.59
C VAL A 146 41.71 -13.84 -21.14
N GLY A 147 42.22 -13.93 -19.90
CA GLY A 147 43.04 -12.89 -19.29
C GLY A 147 42.27 -11.65 -18.82
N LYS A 148 40.98 -11.79 -18.55
CA LYS A 148 40.11 -10.70 -18.04
C LYS A 148 39.34 -11.13 -16.79
N ILE A 149 39.18 -10.20 -15.85
CA ILE A 149 38.31 -10.38 -14.66
C ILE A 149 37.20 -9.35 -14.75
N CYS A 150 35.96 -9.78 -14.54
CA CYS A 150 34.78 -8.92 -14.62
C CYS A 150 33.89 -9.07 -13.39
N PHE A 151 33.45 -7.94 -12.88
CA PHE A 151 32.44 -7.84 -11.83
C PHE A 151 31.31 -6.91 -12.26
N MET A 152 30.11 -7.26 -11.87
CA MET A 152 28.95 -6.36 -11.87
C MET A 152 28.80 -5.81 -10.45
N LEU A 153 28.95 -4.51 -10.26
CA LEU A 153 28.76 -3.85 -8.97
C LEU A 153 27.47 -3.04 -8.98
N ARG A 154 26.85 -2.89 -7.81
CA ARG A 154 25.61 -2.09 -7.65
C ARG A 154 25.90 -0.74 -7.02
N PHE A 155 25.33 0.31 -7.62
CA PHE A 155 25.45 1.69 -7.19
C PHE A 155 24.06 2.30 -6.97
N PRO A 156 23.88 3.25 -6.00
CA PRO A 156 22.64 4.00 -5.85
C PRO A 156 22.24 4.68 -7.16
N VAL A 157 20.93 4.69 -7.47
CA VAL A 157 20.43 5.42 -8.65
C VAL A 157 20.58 6.93 -8.49
N GLY A 158 20.41 7.46 -7.28
CA GLY A 158 20.58 8.88 -6.98
C GLY A 158 19.42 9.52 -6.23
N VAL A 159 18.62 10.38 -6.87
CA VAL A 159 17.45 11.02 -6.27
C VAL A 159 16.20 10.18 -6.55
N VAL A 160 15.52 9.73 -5.50
CA VAL A 160 14.27 8.97 -5.58
C VAL A 160 13.08 9.90 -5.31
N ALA A 161 12.07 9.88 -6.16
CA ALA A 161 10.77 10.46 -5.88
C ALA A 161 9.85 9.37 -5.30
N GLY A 162 9.41 9.55 -4.06
CA GLY A 162 8.45 8.69 -3.38
C GLY A 162 7.07 9.35 -3.29
N ILE A 163 6.01 8.65 -3.69
CA ILE A 163 4.64 9.16 -3.58
C ILE A 163 3.78 8.08 -2.93
N THR A 164 3.11 8.42 -1.82
CA THR A 164 2.41 7.46 -0.96
C THR A 164 0.91 7.70 -0.87
N PRO A 165 0.10 6.64 -0.61
CA PRO A 165 -1.34 6.71 -0.41
C PRO A 165 -1.70 6.83 1.07
N PHE A 166 -3.01 7.00 1.34
CA PHE A 166 -3.55 7.20 2.68
C PHE A 166 -3.93 5.92 3.44
N ASN A 167 -4.10 4.79 2.77
CA ASN A 167 -4.72 3.59 3.36
C ASN A 167 -3.81 2.80 4.32
N ALA A 168 -2.50 2.82 4.09
CA ALA A 168 -1.48 2.33 5.01
C ALA A 168 -0.31 3.33 5.02
N PRO A 169 -0.56 4.58 5.50
CA PRO A 169 0.30 5.73 5.20
C PRO A 169 1.70 5.60 5.81
N PHE A 170 1.82 4.99 6.99
CA PHE A 170 3.11 4.82 7.65
C PHE A 170 3.92 3.70 7.00
N ASN A 171 3.34 2.51 6.86
CA ASN A 171 4.04 1.35 6.30
C ASN A 171 4.45 1.57 4.83
N LEU A 172 3.55 2.15 4.01
CA LEU A 172 3.88 2.43 2.61
C LEU A 172 4.89 3.56 2.45
N ALA A 173 4.94 4.53 3.38
CA ALA A 173 6.04 5.49 3.43
C ALA A 173 7.37 4.80 3.83
N CYS A 174 7.36 3.87 4.80
CA CYS A 174 8.54 3.07 5.15
C CYS A 174 9.06 2.28 3.95
N HIS A 175 8.19 1.69 3.12
CA HIS A 175 8.58 0.98 1.89
C HIS A 175 9.23 1.88 0.81
N LYS A 176 9.12 3.20 0.93
CA LYS A 176 9.82 4.14 0.05
C LYS A 176 11.09 4.66 0.70
N VAL A 177 11.01 5.09 1.96
CA VAL A 177 12.10 5.72 2.70
C VAL A 177 13.21 4.73 3.05
N ALA A 178 12.85 3.59 3.65
CA ALA A 178 13.84 2.67 4.17
C ALA A 178 14.69 2.01 3.08
N PRO A 179 14.14 1.49 1.96
CA PRO A 179 14.94 0.96 0.87
C PRO A 179 15.80 2.04 0.16
N ALA A 180 15.28 3.28 0.03
CA ALA A 180 16.06 4.36 -0.57
C ALA A 180 17.32 4.68 0.25
N ILE A 181 17.18 4.82 1.57
CA ILE A 181 18.31 5.03 2.48
C ILE A 181 19.23 3.80 2.51
N ALA A 182 18.68 2.59 2.57
CA ALA A 182 19.45 1.35 2.54
C ALA A 182 20.34 1.23 1.30
N ALA A 183 19.82 1.65 0.15
CA ALA A 183 20.53 1.65 -1.12
C ALA A 183 21.54 2.81 -1.26
N GLY A 184 21.55 3.79 -0.34
CA GLY A 184 22.43 4.97 -0.40
C GLY A 184 21.93 6.09 -1.30
N ASN A 185 20.61 6.18 -1.53
CA ASN A 185 19.96 7.24 -2.28
C ASN A 185 19.53 8.40 -1.39
N THR A 186 19.17 9.51 -2.02
CA THR A 186 18.37 10.58 -1.41
C THR A 186 16.91 10.46 -1.86
N LEU A 187 15.97 10.99 -1.07
CA LEU A 187 14.54 10.87 -1.33
C LEU A 187 13.82 12.19 -1.15
N VAL A 188 12.94 12.52 -2.10
CA VAL A 188 11.86 13.48 -1.94
C VAL A 188 10.55 12.71 -1.82
N LEU A 189 9.96 12.69 -0.63
CA LEU A 189 8.72 12.00 -0.32
C LEU A 189 7.55 12.97 -0.38
N LYS A 190 6.61 12.71 -1.25
CA LYS A 190 5.34 13.42 -1.32
C LYS A 190 4.30 12.63 -0.51
N ALA A 191 3.91 13.20 0.65
CA ALA A 191 2.90 12.62 1.53
C ALA A 191 1.49 12.65 0.91
N PRO A 192 0.58 11.72 1.32
CA PRO A 192 -0.81 11.78 0.89
C PRO A 192 -1.52 12.96 1.56
N PRO A 193 -2.37 13.71 0.82
CA PRO A 193 -3.06 14.86 1.39
C PRO A 193 -4.00 14.52 2.56
N GLN A 194 -4.48 13.28 2.62
CA GLN A 194 -5.43 12.83 3.65
C GLN A 194 -4.77 12.41 4.97
N SER A 195 -3.47 12.09 4.94
CA SER A 195 -2.74 11.64 6.13
C SER A 195 -1.32 12.21 6.20
N PRO A 196 -1.19 13.55 6.25
CA PRO A 196 0.10 14.24 6.32
C PRO A 196 0.79 14.04 7.67
N GLY A 197 0.04 14.02 8.79
CA GLY A 197 0.57 13.90 10.14
C GLY A 197 1.27 12.57 10.39
N VAL A 198 0.72 11.46 9.87
CA VAL A 198 1.38 10.15 9.94
C VAL A 198 2.76 10.18 9.28
N VAL A 199 2.89 10.82 8.11
CA VAL A 199 4.16 10.95 7.40
C VAL A 199 5.08 11.96 8.10
N HIS A 200 4.52 12.98 8.74
CA HIS A 200 5.28 13.91 9.59
C HIS A 200 5.92 13.18 10.79
N GLU A 201 5.19 12.30 11.46
CA GLU A 201 5.74 11.48 12.54
C GLU A 201 6.87 10.55 12.05
N LEU A 202 6.73 9.95 10.86
CA LEU A 202 7.82 9.21 10.24
C LEU A 202 9.06 10.10 10.01
N ALA A 203 8.87 11.29 9.46
CA ALA A 203 9.96 12.24 9.23
C ALA A 203 10.66 12.65 10.54
N LYS A 204 9.91 12.86 11.62
CA LYS A 204 10.46 13.14 12.98
C LYS A 204 11.35 11.99 13.45
N ILE A 205 10.94 10.74 13.28
CA ILE A 205 11.77 9.57 13.63
C ILE A 205 13.10 9.65 12.90
N PHE A 206 13.10 9.88 11.57
CA PHE A 206 14.33 9.95 10.80
C PHE A 206 15.23 11.13 11.14
N VAL A 207 14.66 12.27 11.51
CA VAL A 207 15.43 13.43 12.03
C VAL A 207 16.07 13.08 13.39
N ASP A 208 15.29 12.51 14.30
CA ASP A 208 15.73 12.21 15.67
C ASP A 208 16.84 11.13 15.72
N VAL A 209 16.87 10.20 14.77
CA VAL A 209 17.94 9.20 14.65
C VAL A 209 19.18 9.72 13.90
N GLY A 210 19.19 10.98 13.49
CA GLY A 210 20.33 11.65 12.88
C GLY A 210 20.52 11.38 11.39
N THR A 211 19.43 11.26 10.62
CA THR A 211 19.49 11.20 9.15
C THR A 211 20.21 12.45 8.62
N PRO A 212 21.24 12.33 7.77
CA PRO A 212 21.93 13.50 7.25
C PRO A 212 21.00 14.43 6.46
N ALA A 213 21.24 15.74 6.58
CA ALA A 213 20.47 16.78 5.89
C ALA A 213 20.40 16.50 4.38
N GLY A 214 19.19 16.62 3.80
CA GLY A 214 18.91 16.40 2.39
C GLY A 214 18.75 14.95 1.96
N VAL A 215 19.10 13.94 2.79
CA VAL A 215 18.86 12.53 2.47
C VAL A 215 17.37 12.20 2.43
N LEU A 216 16.59 12.72 3.37
CA LEU A 216 15.14 12.66 3.35
C LEU A 216 14.57 14.08 3.30
N ASN A 217 13.69 14.33 2.32
CA ASN A 217 12.91 15.54 2.20
C ASN A 217 11.43 15.15 2.10
N VAL A 218 10.54 15.87 2.81
CA VAL A 218 9.09 15.56 2.84
C VAL A 218 8.30 16.79 2.47
N ILE A 219 7.50 16.66 1.43
CA ILE A 219 6.60 17.68 0.88
C ILE A 219 5.15 17.19 0.91
N TYR A 220 4.20 18.13 0.88
CA TYR A 220 2.79 17.84 1.10
C TYR A 220 1.89 18.46 0.03
N GLY A 221 0.61 18.09 0.06
CA GLY A 221 -0.39 18.62 -0.85
C GLY A 221 -0.51 17.83 -2.15
N ASP A 222 -1.32 18.35 -3.06
CA ASP A 222 -1.73 17.65 -4.28
C ASP A 222 -1.15 18.27 -5.58
N ARG A 223 -0.63 19.52 -5.49
CA ARG A 223 -0.25 20.31 -6.66
C ARG A 223 1.10 19.95 -7.27
N VAL A 224 2.06 19.54 -6.42
CA VAL A 224 3.46 19.33 -6.83
C VAL A 224 3.77 17.92 -7.32
N GLY A 225 2.83 16.97 -7.22
CA GLY A 225 3.03 15.59 -7.63
C GLY A 225 3.42 15.42 -9.11
N PRO A 226 2.67 16.00 -10.06
CA PRO A 226 3.01 15.92 -11.48
C PRO A 226 4.38 16.52 -11.81
N GLU A 227 4.74 17.64 -11.17
CA GLU A 227 6.01 18.32 -11.42
C GLU A 227 7.19 17.51 -10.81
N LEU A 228 7.03 16.93 -9.62
CA LEU A 228 8.01 16.00 -9.04
C LEU A 228 8.30 14.82 -10.00
N VAL A 229 7.26 14.28 -10.65
CA VAL A 229 7.39 13.18 -11.62
C VAL A 229 8.14 13.62 -12.89
N ARG A 230 7.94 14.85 -13.35
CA ARG A 230 8.57 15.36 -14.60
C ARG A 230 9.98 15.88 -14.39
N ASP A 231 10.36 16.22 -13.17
CA ASP A 231 11.64 16.89 -12.89
C ASP A 231 12.83 16.02 -13.28
N PRO A 232 13.76 16.52 -14.11
CA PRO A 232 14.89 15.72 -14.62
C PRO A 232 15.92 15.36 -13.54
N ARG A 233 15.91 15.98 -12.37
CA ARG A 233 16.79 15.64 -11.23
C ARG A 233 16.39 14.34 -10.55
N VAL A 234 15.17 13.86 -10.79
CA VAL A 234 14.67 12.58 -10.26
C VAL A 234 15.22 11.44 -11.11
N ASP A 235 15.92 10.49 -10.48
CA ASP A 235 16.52 9.34 -11.14
C ASP A 235 15.62 8.09 -11.11
N PHE A 236 14.74 7.96 -10.08
CA PHE A 236 13.83 6.84 -9.91
C PHE A 236 12.51 7.29 -9.28
N ILE A 237 11.39 6.70 -9.70
CA ILE A 237 10.06 7.03 -9.16
C ILE A 237 9.44 5.79 -8.53
N THR A 238 9.05 5.89 -7.25
CA THR A 238 8.29 4.85 -6.55
C THR A 238 6.94 5.42 -6.11
N PHE A 239 5.87 4.79 -6.55
CA PHE A 239 4.50 5.23 -6.33
C PHE A 239 3.62 4.08 -5.84
N THR A 240 2.79 4.36 -4.85
CA THR A 240 1.66 3.49 -4.47
C THR A 240 0.38 4.33 -4.49
N GLY A 241 -0.64 3.85 -5.21
CA GLY A 241 -1.91 4.57 -5.36
C GLY A 241 -2.81 4.01 -6.46
N SER A 242 -3.69 4.86 -7.02
CA SER A 242 -4.65 4.41 -8.03
C SER A 242 -3.99 4.09 -9.38
N SER A 243 -4.55 3.10 -10.10
CA SER A 243 -4.09 2.71 -11.45
C SER A 243 -4.10 3.89 -12.43
N ARG A 244 -5.08 4.81 -12.32
CA ARG A 244 -5.16 6.02 -13.15
C ARG A 244 -3.94 6.91 -12.98
N VAL A 245 -3.58 7.23 -11.73
CA VAL A 245 -2.40 8.07 -11.45
C VAL A 245 -1.11 7.34 -11.81
N GLY A 246 -1.03 6.02 -11.58
CA GLY A 246 0.11 5.21 -11.99
C GLY A 246 0.36 5.25 -13.51
N ALA A 247 -0.71 5.18 -14.31
CA ALA A 247 -0.62 5.32 -15.77
C ALA A 247 -0.12 6.72 -16.19
N GLU A 248 -0.60 7.79 -15.53
CA GLU A 248 -0.14 9.16 -15.74
C GLU A 248 1.36 9.32 -15.39
N ILE A 249 1.81 8.74 -14.26
CA ILE A 249 3.21 8.73 -13.87
C ILE A 249 4.06 8.02 -14.93
N LYS A 250 3.64 6.83 -15.37
CA LYS A 250 4.36 6.08 -16.41
C LYS A 250 4.48 6.85 -17.71
N ALA A 251 3.41 7.51 -18.12
CA ALA A 251 3.41 8.33 -19.35
C ALA A 251 4.37 9.53 -19.28
N ASN A 252 4.63 10.06 -18.05
CA ASN A 252 5.47 11.24 -17.83
C ASN A 252 6.88 10.91 -17.28
N SER A 253 7.22 9.65 -17.06
CA SER A 253 8.51 9.24 -16.50
C SER A 253 9.67 9.24 -17.51
N GLY A 254 9.40 9.32 -18.81
CA GLY A 254 10.41 9.17 -19.85
C GLY A 254 11.15 7.83 -19.76
N LEU A 255 12.47 7.85 -19.83
CA LEU A 255 13.31 6.64 -19.72
C LEU A 255 13.61 6.23 -18.27
N ARG A 256 13.16 7.00 -17.27
CA ARG A 256 13.39 6.68 -15.86
C ARG A 256 12.65 5.41 -15.46
N ARG A 257 13.32 4.59 -14.65
CA ARG A 257 12.69 3.42 -14.06
C ARG A 257 11.63 3.83 -13.04
N VAL A 258 10.56 3.05 -12.99
CA VAL A 258 9.44 3.27 -12.07
C VAL A 258 9.08 1.97 -11.35
N ALA A 259 8.75 2.05 -10.06
CA ALA A 259 8.04 1.01 -9.32
C ALA A 259 6.65 1.54 -8.98
N LEU A 260 5.61 0.87 -9.48
CA LEU A 260 4.22 1.29 -9.35
C LEU A 260 3.42 0.18 -8.69
N GLU A 261 2.92 0.43 -7.47
CA GLU A 261 1.99 -0.43 -6.75
C GLU A 261 0.59 0.17 -6.83
N LEU A 262 -0.29 -0.49 -7.55
CA LEU A 262 -1.56 0.08 -7.97
C LEU A 262 -2.76 -0.70 -7.43
N GLY A 263 -3.95 -0.40 -7.93
CA GLY A 263 -5.20 -1.00 -7.48
C GLY A 263 -5.34 -2.49 -7.77
N GLY A 264 -6.32 -3.09 -7.13
CA GLY A 264 -6.69 -4.48 -7.32
C GLY A 264 -8.16 -4.73 -6.99
N ASN A 265 -8.70 -5.86 -7.39
CA ASN A 265 -10.05 -6.30 -7.05
C ASN A 265 -10.11 -7.59 -6.23
N GLY A 266 -8.98 -8.02 -5.68
CA GLY A 266 -8.84 -9.06 -4.66
C GLY A 266 -9.67 -10.33 -4.92
N ALA A 267 -9.54 -10.98 -6.09
CA ALA A 267 -10.28 -12.19 -6.39
C ALA A 267 -9.84 -13.35 -5.48
N THR A 268 -10.81 -14.08 -4.93
CA THR A 268 -10.58 -15.33 -4.17
C THR A 268 -11.50 -16.42 -4.71
N ILE A 269 -10.99 -17.64 -4.88
CA ILE A 269 -11.71 -18.78 -5.44
C ILE A 269 -11.89 -19.81 -4.34
N VAL A 270 -13.13 -20.30 -4.15
CA VAL A 270 -13.46 -21.35 -3.17
C VAL A 270 -14.02 -22.53 -3.94
N HIS A 271 -13.23 -23.62 -4.02
CA HIS A 271 -13.62 -24.83 -4.71
C HIS A 271 -14.44 -25.75 -3.80
N GLU A 272 -15.15 -26.71 -4.36
CA GLU A 272 -16.08 -27.60 -3.64
C GLU A 272 -15.39 -28.45 -2.55
N ASP A 273 -14.10 -28.76 -2.74
CA ASP A 273 -13.27 -29.57 -1.82
C ASP A 273 -12.58 -28.73 -0.74
N ALA A 274 -12.83 -27.41 -0.69
CA ALA A 274 -12.24 -26.52 0.30
C ALA A 274 -12.82 -26.73 1.72
N LYS A 275 -12.07 -26.34 2.72
CA LYS A 275 -12.59 -26.19 4.09
C LYS A 275 -13.50 -24.95 4.18
N ILE A 276 -14.77 -25.13 3.81
CA ILE A 276 -15.71 -24.04 3.54
C ILE A 276 -15.86 -23.06 4.71
N ALA A 277 -15.94 -23.56 5.96
CA ALA A 277 -16.10 -22.69 7.13
C ALA A 277 -14.84 -21.83 7.36
N GLU A 278 -13.65 -22.39 7.18
CA GLU A 278 -12.38 -21.66 7.28
C GLU A 278 -12.26 -20.60 6.17
N ALA A 279 -12.56 -20.98 4.92
CA ALA A 279 -12.55 -20.07 3.78
C ALA A 279 -13.53 -18.91 3.97
N ALA A 280 -14.75 -19.17 4.47
CA ALA A 280 -15.77 -18.15 4.74
C ALA A 280 -15.30 -17.15 5.80
N ALA A 281 -14.75 -17.63 6.93
CA ALA A 281 -14.23 -16.77 8.00
C ALA A 281 -13.04 -15.91 7.52
N VAL A 282 -12.13 -16.48 6.72
CA VAL A 282 -10.99 -15.75 6.14
C VAL A 282 -11.47 -14.68 5.16
N CYS A 283 -12.39 -15.03 4.24
CA CYS A 283 -12.92 -14.10 3.25
C CYS A 283 -13.69 -12.95 3.91
N ALA A 284 -14.55 -13.24 4.89
CA ALA A 284 -15.29 -12.23 5.64
C ALA A 284 -14.36 -11.26 6.37
N ARG A 285 -13.38 -11.76 7.13
CA ARG A 285 -12.42 -10.91 7.85
C ARG A 285 -11.61 -10.03 6.90
N ASN A 286 -11.11 -10.60 5.81
CA ASN A 286 -10.17 -9.94 4.91
C ASN A 286 -10.86 -9.01 3.89
N SER A 287 -12.18 -9.07 3.76
CA SER A 287 -12.96 -8.09 3.00
C SER A 287 -13.33 -6.86 3.82
N MET A 288 -13.42 -6.98 5.15
CA MET A 288 -13.90 -5.92 6.04
C MET A 288 -12.76 -5.17 6.75
N ARG A 289 -11.58 -5.79 6.89
CA ARG A 289 -10.40 -5.16 7.50
C ARG A 289 -10.06 -3.84 6.81
N LEU A 290 -9.64 -2.83 7.58
CA LEU A 290 -9.35 -1.46 7.11
C LEU A 290 -10.55 -0.80 6.38
N ALA A 291 -11.79 -1.17 6.75
CA ALA A 291 -13.00 -0.81 6.01
C ALA A 291 -12.91 -1.14 4.50
N GLY A 292 -12.23 -2.24 4.13
CA GLY A 292 -12.01 -2.65 2.75
C GLY A 292 -11.03 -1.78 1.94
N GLN A 293 -10.39 -0.79 2.56
CA GLN A 293 -9.48 0.16 1.89
C GLN A 293 -8.05 -0.43 1.71
N SER A 294 -7.97 -1.58 1.09
CA SER A 294 -6.71 -2.26 0.76
C SER A 294 -6.72 -2.75 -0.68
N CYS A 295 -5.62 -2.57 -1.40
CA CYS A 295 -5.45 -3.04 -2.79
C CYS A 295 -5.57 -4.56 -2.93
N ILE A 296 -5.38 -5.32 -1.84
CA ILE A 296 -5.52 -6.78 -1.77
C ILE A 296 -6.73 -7.22 -0.94
N SER A 297 -7.64 -6.31 -0.55
CA SER A 297 -8.89 -6.67 0.12
C SER A 297 -9.65 -7.73 -0.68
N VAL A 298 -10.25 -8.70 0.01
CA VAL A 298 -11.13 -9.69 -0.63
C VAL A 298 -12.39 -9.00 -1.10
N GLN A 299 -12.42 -8.62 -2.36
CA GLN A 299 -13.56 -7.91 -2.94
C GLN A 299 -14.51 -8.84 -3.68
N THR A 300 -13.95 -9.85 -4.37
CA THR A 300 -14.71 -10.80 -5.20
C THR A 300 -14.39 -12.22 -4.79
N VAL A 301 -15.42 -13.03 -4.49
CA VAL A 301 -15.26 -14.45 -4.18
C VAL A 301 -16.05 -15.28 -5.15
N TYR A 302 -15.35 -16.06 -5.96
CA TYR A 302 -15.92 -17.10 -6.82
C TYR A 302 -16.08 -18.37 -6.01
N VAL A 303 -17.30 -18.89 -5.89
CA VAL A 303 -17.61 -20.06 -5.07
C VAL A 303 -18.25 -21.14 -5.91
N HIS A 304 -17.73 -22.38 -5.82
CA HIS A 304 -18.29 -23.51 -6.55
C HIS A 304 -19.76 -23.69 -6.19
N ARG A 305 -20.62 -23.91 -7.19
CA ARG A 305 -22.09 -23.91 -7.03
C ARG A 305 -22.57 -24.91 -5.97
N SER A 306 -21.93 -26.08 -5.87
CA SER A 306 -22.32 -27.12 -4.91
C SER A 306 -22.22 -26.68 -3.43
N VAL A 307 -21.40 -25.68 -3.13
CA VAL A 307 -21.17 -25.17 -1.76
C VAL A 307 -21.57 -23.70 -1.59
N TYR A 308 -22.13 -23.08 -2.63
CA TYR A 308 -22.41 -21.64 -2.69
C TYR A 308 -23.37 -21.16 -1.60
N ASP A 309 -24.52 -21.81 -1.45
CA ASP A 309 -25.53 -21.40 -0.46
C ASP A 309 -24.98 -21.54 0.96
N LYS A 310 -24.27 -22.64 1.24
CA LYS A 310 -23.62 -22.82 2.55
C LYS A 310 -22.53 -21.79 2.82
N PHE A 311 -21.75 -21.43 1.81
CA PHE A 311 -20.73 -20.40 1.92
C PHE A 311 -21.34 -19.03 2.20
N ILE A 312 -22.44 -18.64 1.54
CA ILE A 312 -23.20 -17.41 1.79
C ILE A 312 -23.64 -17.33 3.25
N GLU A 313 -24.30 -18.38 3.77
CA GLU A 313 -24.74 -18.40 5.17
C GLU A 313 -23.59 -18.11 6.14
N LEU A 314 -22.44 -18.75 5.93
CA LEU A 314 -21.28 -18.61 6.78
C LEU A 314 -20.66 -17.21 6.67
N VAL A 315 -20.48 -16.67 5.47
CA VAL A 315 -19.93 -15.31 5.28
C VAL A 315 -20.83 -14.25 5.91
N VAL A 316 -22.15 -14.35 5.71
CA VAL A 316 -23.11 -13.41 6.30
C VAL A 316 -23.06 -13.49 7.84
N ALA A 317 -22.95 -14.69 8.40
CA ALA A 317 -22.85 -14.89 9.84
C ALA A 317 -21.55 -14.26 10.40
N GLU A 318 -20.42 -14.41 9.70
CA GLU A 318 -19.14 -13.82 10.10
C GLU A 318 -19.17 -12.28 9.97
N VAL A 319 -19.68 -11.76 8.85
CA VAL A 319 -19.72 -10.31 8.60
C VAL A 319 -20.59 -9.58 9.63
N LYS A 320 -21.69 -10.18 10.08
CA LYS A 320 -22.55 -9.61 11.13
C LYS A 320 -21.91 -9.47 12.51
N LYS A 321 -20.75 -10.11 12.75
CA LYS A 321 -20.01 -9.99 14.02
C LYS A 321 -19.20 -8.70 14.12
N PHE A 322 -18.88 -8.06 12.99
CA PHE A 322 -18.04 -6.85 12.98
C PHE A 322 -18.77 -5.65 13.56
N LYS A 323 -18.10 -4.97 14.48
CA LYS A 323 -18.58 -3.74 15.11
C LYS A 323 -18.06 -2.54 14.33
N LEU A 324 -19.00 -1.82 13.68
CA LEU A 324 -18.75 -0.50 13.09
C LEU A 324 -18.82 0.55 14.21
N GLY A 325 -17.82 1.45 14.32
CA GLY A 325 -17.83 2.42 15.41
C GLY A 325 -16.73 3.46 15.35
N ASP A 326 -16.51 4.13 16.49
CA ASP A 326 -15.43 5.10 16.66
C ASP A 326 -14.06 4.45 16.41
N PRO A 327 -13.24 4.98 15.49
CA PRO A 327 -11.89 4.46 15.23
C PRO A 327 -10.99 4.38 16.47
N LEU A 328 -11.16 5.27 17.44
CA LEU A 328 -10.36 5.28 18.67
C LEU A 328 -10.86 4.32 19.76
N ASP A 329 -12.07 3.76 19.61
CA ASP A 329 -12.56 2.71 20.54
C ASP A 329 -11.85 1.39 20.24
N PRO A 330 -11.09 0.79 21.20
CA PRO A 330 -10.43 -0.49 21.01
C PRO A 330 -11.33 -1.65 20.61
N SER A 331 -12.64 -1.56 20.93
CA SER A 331 -13.64 -2.58 20.57
C SER A 331 -14.18 -2.45 19.15
N THR A 332 -13.87 -1.36 18.44
CA THR A 332 -14.27 -1.16 17.05
C THR A 332 -13.48 -2.08 16.11
N ASP A 333 -14.19 -2.76 15.21
CA ASP A 333 -13.59 -3.59 14.16
C ASP A 333 -13.41 -2.82 12.86
N ILE A 334 -14.37 -1.98 12.53
CA ILE A 334 -14.43 -1.22 11.28
C ILE A 334 -14.68 0.23 11.63
N GLY A 335 -13.79 1.11 11.20
CA GLY A 335 -13.98 2.54 11.29
C GLY A 335 -14.65 3.13 10.06
N THR A 336 -14.24 4.32 9.65
CA THR A 336 -14.78 5.00 8.46
C THR A 336 -13.95 4.74 7.21
N LEU A 337 -14.51 5.06 6.06
CA LEU A 337 -13.72 5.37 4.87
C LEU A 337 -13.01 6.71 5.07
N ILE A 338 -12.09 7.00 4.17
CA ILE A 338 -11.23 8.21 4.24
C ILE A 338 -12.05 9.51 4.25
N ASP A 339 -13.19 9.54 3.58
CA ASP A 339 -14.11 10.67 3.54
C ASP A 339 -15.53 10.25 3.14
N GLU A 340 -16.49 11.19 3.26
CA GLU A 340 -17.88 10.95 2.84
C GLU A 340 -18.02 10.72 1.33
N ARG A 341 -17.16 11.31 0.49
CA ARG A 341 -17.20 11.13 -0.96
C ARG A 341 -16.87 9.68 -1.34
N ALA A 342 -15.88 9.08 -0.68
CA ALA A 342 -15.56 7.68 -0.85
C ALA A 342 -16.73 6.79 -0.42
N ALA A 343 -17.37 7.10 0.71
CA ALA A 343 -18.53 6.37 1.21
C ALA A 343 -19.76 6.49 0.29
N GLN A 344 -20.04 7.67 -0.25
CA GLN A 344 -21.11 7.89 -1.23
C GLN A 344 -20.88 7.08 -2.52
N ARG A 345 -19.64 7.01 -3.01
CA ARG A 345 -19.29 6.20 -4.18
C ARG A 345 -19.58 4.71 -3.93
N VAL A 346 -19.17 4.19 -2.78
CA VAL A 346 -19.39 2.78 -2.41
C VAL A 346 -20.89 2.49 -2.27
N GLU A 347 -21.65 3.34 -1.60
CA GLU A 347 -23.11 3.24 -1.47
C GLU A 347 -23.79 3.22 -2.85
N GLY A 348 -23.36 4.12 -3.75
CA GLY A 348 -23.89 4.18 -5.11
C GLY A 348 -23.62 2.90 -5.91
N TRP A 349 -22.46 2.29 -5.77
CA TRP A 349 -22.15 1.03 -6.46
C TRP A 349 -22.91 -0.17 -5.88
N ILE A 350 -23.16 -0.18 -4.57
CA ILE A 350 -24.03 -1.20 -3.93
C ILE A 350 -25.46 -1.07 -4.48
N ALA A 351 -26.00 0.15 -4.57
CA ALA A 351 -27.33 0.41 -5.10
C ALA A 351 -27.44 0.00 -6.59
N GLU A 352 -26.43 0.30 -7.40
CA GLU A 352 -26.35 -0.09 -8.81
C GLU A 352 -26.32 -1.63 -8.97
N ALA A 353 -25.53 -2.33 -8.16
CA ALA A 353 -25.49 -3.79 -8.17
C ALA A 353 -26.85 -4.40 -7.81
N LYS A 354 -27.52 -3.87 -6.77
CA LYS A 354 -28.86 -4.29 -6.37
C LYS A 354 -29.88 -4.07 -7.49
N ALA A 355 -29.87 -2.90 -8.14
CA ALA A 355 -30.76 -2.59 -9.26
C ALA A 355 -30.50 -3.51 -10.48
N SER A 356 -29.27 -4.02 -10.63
CA SER A 356 -28.87 -4.97 -11.67
C SER A 356 -29.15 -6.44 -11.31
N GLY A 357 -29.86 -6.72 -10.20
CA GLY A 357 -30.33 -8.03 -9.80
C GLY A 357 -29.46 -8.78 -8.81
N ALA A 358 -28.41 -8.17 -8.25
CA ALA A 358 -27.66 -8.75 -7.13
C ALA A 358 -28.43 -8.61 -5.82
N ARG A 359 -28.21 -9.55 -4.87
CA ARG A 359 -28.86 -9.55 -3.56
C ARG A 359 -27.92 -9.01 -2.49
N VAL A 360 -28.34 -7.93 -1.81
CA VAL A 360 -27.62 -7.42 -0.63
C VAL A 360 -28.12 -8.18 0.60
N LEU A 361 -27.26 -9.02 1.19
CA LEU A 361 -27.62 -9.94 2.28
C LEU A 361 -27.24 -9.40 3.67
N ALA A 362 -26.34 -8.45 3.75
CA ALA A 362 -25.97 -7.72 4.95
C ALA A 362 -25.46 -6.33 4.57
N GLY A 363 -25.63 -5.36 5.48
CA GLY A 363 -25.16 -3.98 5.31
C GLY A 363 -25.85 -3.19 4.20
N GLY A 364 -25.07 -2.42 3.47
CA GLY A 364 -25.53 -1.63 2.32
C GLY A 364 -25.91 -0.19 2.63
N LYS A 365 -25.82 0.25 3.89
CA LYS A 365 -26.14 1.61 4.31
C LYS A 365 -24.88 2.41 4.65
N ARG A 366 -24.98 3.71 4.50
CA ARG A 366 -23.94 4.68 4.82
C ARG A 366 -24.36 5.58 6.00
N HIS A 367 -23.40 5.93 6.84
CA HIS A 367 -23.54 6.84 7.98
C HIS A 367 -22.36 7.82 7.97
N GLY A 368 -22.53 9.00 7.32
CA GLY A 368 -21.42 9.91 7.08
C GLY A 368 -20.34 9.25 6.21
N ALA A 369 -19.09 9.20 6.68
CA ALA A 369 -17.99 8.50 6.02
C ALA A 369 -17.97 6.98 6.30
N ALA A 370 -18.79 6.45 7.20
CA ALA A 370 -18.87 5.03 7.49
C ALA A 370 -19.81 4.29 6.53
N VAL A 371 -19.44 3.09 6.11
CA VAL A 371 -20.27 2.16 5.33
C VAL A 371 -20.42 0.86 6.11
N GLU A 372 -21.63 0.35 6.23
CA GLU A 372 -21.87 -0.93 6.89
C GLU A 372 -21.14 -2.07 6.17
N PRO A 373 -20.60 -3.06 6.92
CA PRO A 373 -20.08 -4.30 6.36
C PRO A 373 -21.09 -4.95 5.43
N THR A 374 -20.76 -5.08 4.14
CA THR A 374 -21.73 -5.42 3.10
C THR A 374 -21.41 -6.72 2.40
N VAL A 375 -22.39 -7.61 2.29
CA VAL A 375 -22.32 -8.86 1.51
C VAL A 375 -23.30 -8.78 0.36
N ILE A 376 -22.78 -8.96 -0.86
CA ILE A 376 -23.55 -8.98 -2.10
C ILE A 376 -23.47 -10.40 -2.68
N ALA A 377 -24.60 -11.06 -2.87
CA ALA A 377 -24.68 -12.37 -3.53
C ALA A 377 -25.24 -12.24 -4.96
N ASP A 378 -24.97 -13.25 -5.78
CA ASP A 378 -25.38 -13.33 -7.18
C ASP A 378 -24.89 -12.13 -8.02
N ALA A 379 -23.75 -11.59 -7.64
CA ALA A 379 -23.08 -10.55 -8.41
C ALA A 379 -22.62 -11.08 -9.78
N LYS A 380 -22.57 -10.19 -10.77
CA LYS A 380 -22.16 -10.55 -12.13
C LYS A 380 -20.83 -9.87 -12.47
N PRO A 381 -19.99 -10.46 -13.33
CA PRO A 381 -18.67 -9.90 -13.69
C PRO A 381 -18.70 -8.47 -14.21
N ALA A 382 -19.77 -8.02 -14.85
CA ALA A 382 -19.91 -6.67 -15.40
C ALA A 382 -20.32 -5.60 -14.35
N MET A 383 -20.70 -5.99 -13.14
CA MET A 383 -21.05 -5.04 -12.08
C MET A 383 -19.81 -4.35 -11.53
N LYS A 384 -19.87 -3.03 -11.27
CA LYS A 384 -18.72 -2.26 -10.74
C LYS A 384 -18.16 -2.83 -9.44
N VAL A 385 -19.02 -3.40 -8.58
CA VAL A 385 -18.60 -4.10 -7.35
C VAL A 385 -17.75 -5.35 -7.60
N VAL A 386 -17.61 -5.79 -8.87
CA VAL A 386 -16.79 -6.92 -9.30
C VAL A 386 -15.65 -6.49 -10.21
N CYS A 387 -15.91 -5.68 -11.25
CA CYS A 387 -14.92 -5.36 -12.27
C CYS A 387 -14.04 -4.13 -11.95
N GLU A 388 -14.47 -3.27 -11.01
CA GLU A 388 -13.70 -2.12 -10.54
C GLU A 388 -13.17 -2.36 -9.12
N GLU A 389 -12.26 -1.51 -8.63
CA GLU A 389 -11.78 -1.52 -7.26
C GLU A 389 -12.76 -0.77 -6.35
N VAL A 390 -13.50 -1.51 -5.48
CA VAL A 390 -14.51 -0.89 -4.59
C VAL A 390 -13.85 -0.01 -3.53
N PHE A 391 -12.74 -0.46 -2.95
CA PHE A 391 -12.03 0.23 -1.87
C PHE A 391 -12.97 0.65 -0.74
N GLY A 392 -13.76 -0.32 -0.28
CA GLY A 392 -14.80 -0.19 0.74
C GLY A 392 -15.15 -1.56 1.35
N PRO A 393 -15.90 -1.62 2.47
CA PRO A 393 -16.20 -2.86 3.21
C PRO A 393 -17.31 -3.68 2.51
N VAL A 394 -17.01 -4.15 1.31
CA VAL A 394 -17.98 -4.87 0.45
C VAL A 394 -17.30 -6.14 -0.08
N VAL A 395 -17.99 -7.27 0.04
CA VAL A 395 -17.63 -8.53 -0.60
C VAL A 395 -18.74 -8.99 -1.55
N SER A 396 -18.35 -9.30 -2.78
CA SER A 396 -19.24 -9.78 -3.84
C SER A 396 -19.04 -11.29 -4.05
N LEU A 397 -20.09 -12.07 -3.96
CA LEU A 397 -20.07 -13.53 -4.10
C LEU A 397 -20.69 -13.94 -5.45
N LEU A 398 -19.95 -14.74 -6.20
CA LEU A 398 -20.34 -15.22 -7.53
C LEU A 398 -20.30 -16.76 -7.56
N PRO A 399 -21.40 -17.45 -7.94
CA PRO A 399 -21.36 -18.90 -8.15
C PRO A 399 -20.61 -19.23 -9.44
N TYR A 400 -19.92 -20.37 -9.47
CA TYR A 400 -19.35 -20.93 -10.69
C TYR A 400 -19.52 -22.45 -10.77
N ASP A 401 -19.46 -23.00 -11.98
CA ASP A 401 -19.52 -24.43 -12.26
C ASP A 401 -18.18 -24.96 -12.83
N ASP A 402 -17.51 -24.17 -13.68
CA ASP A 402 -16.21 -24.49 -14.28
C ASP A 402 -15.11 -23.56 -13.74
N VAL A 403 -14.15 -24.16 -13.04
CA VAL A 403 -13.02 -23.39 -12.46
C VAL A 403 -12.09 -22.80 -13.52
N ASP A 404 -11.98 -23.44 -14.68
CA ASP A 404 -11.14 -22.93 -15.77
C ASP A 404 -11.75 -21.67 -16.41
N GLU A 405 -13.09 -21.53 -16.39
CA GLU A 405 -13.76 -20.29 -16.76
C GLU A 405 -13.44 -19.18 -15.76
N VAL A 406 -13.41 -19.49 -14.45
CA VAL A 406 -12.99 -18.52 -13.42
C VAL A 406 -11.54 -18.08 -13.65
N PHE A 407 -10.62 -19.02 -13.92
CA PHE A 407 -9.23 -18.68 -14.21
C PHE A 407 -9.10 -17.76 -15.43
N ARG A 408 -9.87 -18.04 -16.50
CA ARG A 408 -9.92 -17.16 -17.69
C ARG A 408 -10.46 -15.78 -17.34
N THR A 409 -11.56 -15.70 -16.59
CA THR A 409 -12.21 -14.45 -16.20
C THR A 409 -11.28 -13.57 -15.36
N VAL A 410 -10.64 -14.13 -14.32
CA VAL A 410 -9.70 -13.41 -13.45
C VAL A 410 -8.46 -12.95 -14.25
N SER A 411 -7.95 -13.80 -15.14
CA SER A 411 -6.78 -13.48 -15.96
C SER A 411 -7.06 -12.44 -17.04
N ALA A 412 -8.26 -12.43 -17.62
CA ALA A 412 -8.70 -11.43 -18.61
C ALA A 412 -9.06 -10.07 -17.97
N GLY A 413 -9.40 -10.04 -16.68
CA GLY A 413 -9.71 -8.80 -15.96
C GLY A 413 -8.53 -7.82 -15.98
N ARG A 414 -8.83 -6.52 -15.84
CA ARG A 414 -7.83 -5.45 -15.91
C ARG A 414 -6.81 -5.50 -14.77
N PHE A 415 -7.19 -5.97 -13.60
CA PHE A 415 -6.33 -6.07 -12.43
C PHE A 415 -5.58 -7.41 -12.35
N GLY A 416 -4.48 -7.44 -11.62
CA GLY A 416 -3.68 -8.64 -11.43
C GLY A 416 -2.69 -8.47 -10.28
N LEU A 417 -3.18 -8.11 -9.08
CA LEU A 417 -2.31 -7.94 -7.91
C LEU A 417 -2.12 -9.28 -7.20
N GLN A 418 -3.14 -9.78 -6.54
CA GLN A 418 -3.12 -11.11 -5.88
C GLN A 418 -4.46 -11.83 -6.05
N THR A 419 -4.40 -13.15 -6.11
CA THR A 419 -5.57 -14.04 -6.17
C THR A 419 -5.41 -15.14 -5.11
N GLY A 420 -6.46 -15.38 -4.32
CA GLY A 420 -6.54 -16.50 -3.39
C GLY A 420 -7.25 -17.71 -4.01
N ILE A 421 -6.91 -18.92 -3.57
CA ILE A 421 -7.65 -20.12 -3.90
C ILE A 421 -7.66 -21.09 -2.72
N PHE A 422 -8.85 -21.57 -2.36
CA PHE A 422 -9.06 -22.62 -1.36
C PHE A 422 -9.44 -23.91 -2.07
N THR A 423 -8.61 -24.95 -1.93
CA THR A 423 -8.82 -26.29 -2.46
C THR A 423 -7.97 -27.32 -1.71
N ALA A 424 -8.43 -28.55 -1.60
CA ALA A 424 -7.65 -29.69 -1.13
C ALA A 424 -6.86 -30.37 -2.27
N SER A 425 -7.18 -30.06 -3.52
CA SER A 425 -6.55 -30.67 -4.71
C SER A 425 -5.22 -29.99 -5.06
N MET A 426 -4.11 -30.69 -4.88
CA MET A 426 -2.79 -30.23 -5.34
C MET A 426 -2.76 -30.00 -6.86
N GLY A 427 -3.43 -30.84 -7.62
CA GLY A 427 -3.52 -30.68 -9.07
C GLY A 427 -4.20 -29.37 -9.49
N LEU A 428 -5.30 -29.01 -8.81
CA LEU A 428 -5.98 -27.72 -9.04
C LEU A 428 -5.12 -26.54 -8.58
N ALA A 429 -4.44 -26.65 -7.44
CA ALA A 429 -3.53 -25.62 -6.96
C ALA A 429 -2.40 -25.32 -7.97
N ILE A 430 -1.78 -26.36 -8.54
CA ILE A 430 -0.74 -26.19 -9.58
C ILE A 430 -1.34 -25.58 -10.86
N ARG A 431 -2.54 -25.99 -11.26
CA ARG A 431 -3.23 -25.38 -12.42
C ARG A 431 -3.49 -23.89 -12.18
N ALA A 432 -3.97 -23.51 -10.98
CA ALA A 432 -4.20 -22.11 -10.62
C ALA A 432 -2.92 -21.28 -10.76
N VAL A 433 -1.79 -21.75 -10.22
CA VAL A 433 -0.48 -21.07 -10.33
C VAL A 433 -0.05 -20.85 -11.78
N ARG A 434 -0.34 -21.82 -12.68
CA ARG A 434 0.04 -21.73 -14.10
C ARG A 434 -0.92 -20.89 -14.93
N SER A 435 -2.20 -20.82 -14.55
CA SER A 435 -3.26 -20.21 -15.36
C SER A 435 -3.59 -18.77 -14.95
N LEU A 436 -3.42 -18.43 -13.67
CA LEU A 436 -3.77 -17.09 -13.16
C LEU A 436 -2.68 -16.06 -13.47
N ARG A 437 -3.04 -15.03 -14.25
CA ARG A 437 -2.15 -13.92 -14.57
C ARG A 437 -2.25 -12.82 -13.50
N THR A 438 -1.66 -13.08 -12.32
CA THR A 438 -1.59 -12.15 -11.18
C THR A 438 -0.17 -12.12 -10.62
N GLY A 439 0.16 -11.08 -9.85
CA GLY A 439 1.46 -10.95 -9.20
C GLY A 439 1.69 -11.98 -8.09
N GLY A 440 0.61 -12.43 -7.43
CA GLY A 440 0.66 -13.48 -6.42
C GLY A 440 -0.53 -14.43 -6.50
N VAL A 441 -0.30 -15.73 -6.25
CA VAL A 441 -1.34 -16.75 -6.08
C VAL A 441 -1.18 -17.35 -4.69
N ILE A 442 -2.21 -17.20 -3.86
CA ILE A 442 -2.20 -17.63 -2.45
C ILE A 442 -3.01 -18.92 -2.33
N LEU A 443 -2.32 -20.02 -2.09
CA LEU A 443 -2.94 -21.34 -1.93
C LEU A 443 -3.44 -21.52 -0.50
N ASN A 444 -4.69 -21.98 -0.36
CA ASN A 444 -5.41 -22.13 0.90
C ASN A 444 -5.39 -20.84 1.76
N GLY A 445 -5.57 -19.71 1.07
CA GLY A 445 -5.66 -18.38 1.63
C GLY A 445 -6.39 -17.43 0.70
N SER A 446 -6.69 -16.25 1.19
CA SER A 446 -7.31 -15.19 0.38
C SER A 446 -6.27 -14.30 -0.29
N SER A 447 -6.72 -13.42 -1.18
CA SER A 447 -5.88 -12.39 -1.83
C SER A 447 -5.14 -11.45 -0.87
N THR A 448 -5.50 -11.40 0.42
CA THR A 448 -5.00 -10.40 1.38
C THR A 448 -3.67 -10.78 2.05
N TRP A 449 -3.16 -11.99 1.85
CA TRP A 449 -1.96 -12.44 2.55
C TRP A 449 -0.69 -11.70 2.05
N ARG A 450 0.08 -11.10 2.97
CA ARG A 450 1.32 -10.39 2.66
C ARG A 450 2.27 -10.36 3.86
N THR A 451 3.57 -10.53 3.61
CA THR A 451 4.68 -10.17 4.48
C THR A 451 5.67 -9.30 3.71
N ASP A 452 6.58 -8.60 4.41
CA ASP A 452 7.48 -7.63 3.77
C ASP A 452 8.71 -8.28 3.10
N GLN A 453 8.91 -9.59 3.29
CA GLN A 453 9.91 -10.39 2.56
C GLN A 453 9.45 -10.75 1.14
N LEU A 454 8.16 -10.67 0.83
CA LEU A 454 7.64 -11.04 -0.48
C LEU A 454 8.08 -10.08 -1.58
N ALA A 455 8.25 -10.63 -2.79
CA ALA A 455 8.25 -9.87 -4.04
C ALA A 455 6.81 -9.40 -4.35
N TYR A 456 6.29 -8.48 -3.54
CA TYR A 456 4.93 -7.99 -3.68
C TYR A 456 4.80 -7.07 -4.88
N GLY A 457 3.75 -7.21 -5.65
CA GLY A 457 3.45 -6.33 -6.78
C GLY A 457 2.56 -6.97 -7.81
N GLY A 458 1.88 -6.13 -8.58
CA GLY A 458 0.91 -6.52 -9.58
C GLY A 458 1.49 -6.68 -10.99
N VAL A 459 0.61 -7.16 -11.86
CA VAL A 459 0.75 -7.12 -13.33
C VAL A 459 -0.46 -6.40 -13.90
N LYS A 460 -0.45 -6.09 -15.19
CA LYS A 460 -1.53 -5.34 -15.87
C LYS A 460 -1.72 -3.96 -15.21
N ASP A 461 -2.98 -3.55 -14.92
CA ASP A 461 -3.30 -2.27 -14.27
C ASP A 461 -3.01 -2.25 -12.76
N SER A 462 -2.47 -3.34 -12.21
CA SER A 462 -2.11 -3.43 -10.80
C SER A 462 -0.65 -3.07 -10.50
N GLY A 463 0.21 -2.86 -11.51
CA GLY A 463 1.53 -2.32 -11.23
C GLY A 463 2.65 -2.72 -12.17
N ILE A 464 3.83 -2.15 -11.87
CA ILE A 464 5.12 -2.38 -12.53
C ILE A 464 6.19 -2.50 -11.45
N GLY A 465 7.06 -3.50 -11.54
CA GLY A 465 8.09 -3.75 -10.53
C GLY A 465 7.58 -4.60 -9.36
N ARG A 466 8.38 -4.64 -8.30
CA ARG A 466 8.06 -5.37 -7.07
C ARG A 466 8.45 -4.55 -5.84
N GLU A 467 7.57 -4.52 -4.85
CA GLU A 467 7.81 -3.93 -3.53
C GLU A 467 8.22 -5.02 -2.52
N GLY A 468 8.99 -4.63 -1.55
CA GLY A 468 9.61 -5.42 -0.50
C GLY A 468 11.06 -4.99 -0.36
N PRO A 469 11.64 -4.88 0.85
CA PRO A 469 12.94 -4.25 1.07
C PRO A 469 14.02 -4.70 0.09
N ARG A 470 14.21 -6.00 -0.08
CA ARG A 470 15.21 -6.57 -1.01
C ARG A 470 14.97 -6.13 -2.47
N TYR A 471 13.72 -6.20 -2.92
CA TYR A 471 13.36 -5.91 -4.31
C TYR A 471 13.41 -4.41 -4.59
N SER A 472 12.89 -3.60 -3.66
CA SER A 472 12.96 -2.13 -3.76
C SER A 472 14.40 -1.62 -3.76
N ILE A 473 15.28 -2.17 -2.91
CA ILE A 473 16.72 -1.84 -2.92
C ILE A 473 17.35 -2.20 -4.26
N ARG A 474 17.00 -3.37 -4.82
CA ARG A 474 17.50 -3.79 -6.13
C ARG A 474 17.05 -2.83 -7.25
N ASP A 475 15.79 -2.38 -7.19
CA ASP A 475 15.27 -1.41 -8.17
C ASP A 475 15.87 -0.01 -8.00
N MET A 476 16.21 0.38 -6.77
CA MET A 476 16.86 1.66 -6.42
C MET A 476 18.38 1.62 -6.52
N THR A 477 18.95 0.58 -7.13
CA THR A 477 20.35 0.47 -7.50
C THR A 477 20.49 0.18 -8.98
N GLU A 478 21.63 0.54 -9.55
CA GLU A 478 21.99 0.23 -10.94
C GLU A 478 23.27 -0.60 -11.00
N GLU A 479 23.38 -1.45 -12.02
CA GLU A 479 24.52 -2.31 -12.24
C GLU A 479 25.58 -1.57 -13.07
N ARG A 480 26.86 -1.75 -12.70
CA ARG A 480 28.00 -1.23 -13.44
C ARG A 480 29.03 -2.32 -13.64
N VAL A 481 29.40 -2.52 -14.88
CA VAL A 481 30.46 -3.45 -15.24
C VAL A 481 31.84 -2.86 -14.87
N VAL A 482 32.66 -3.65 -14.19
CA VAL A 482 34.06 -3.35 -13.91
C VAL A 482 34.89 -4.45 -14.52
N LEU A 483 35.69 -4.09 -15.52
CA LEU A 483 36.53 -5.01 -16.27
C LEU A 483 38.02 -4.71 -16.00
N PHE A 484 38.75 -5.73 -15.59
CA PHE A 484 40.20 -5.70 -15.47
C PHE A 484 40.83 -6.47 -16.64
N ASN A 485 41.73 -5.80 -17.36
CA ASN A 485 42.62 -6.42 -18.34
C ASN A 485 43.97 -6.65 -17.66
N TYR A 486 44.46 -7.89 -17.64
CA TYR A 486 45.78 -8.23 -17.06
C TYR A 486 46.59 -9.15 -17.95
#